data_2464b85d8a235869b61b481d0afd2bb7
#
_entry.id   2464b85d8a235869b61b481d0afd2bb7
#
_cell.length_a   1.000
_cell.length_b   1.000
_cell.length_c   1.000
_cell.angle_alpha   90.00
_cell.angle_beta   90.00
_cell.angle_gamma   90.00
#
_symmetry.space_group_name_H-M   'P 1'
#
loop_
_entity.id
_entity.type
_entity.pdbx_description
1 polymer ?
#
loop_
_entity_poly.entity_id
_entity_poly.type
_entity_poly.pdbx_seq_one_letter_code
_entity_poly.pdbx_strand_id
1 'polypeptide(L)'
;RLGLMTTEGHEEAILIGRGAQWCDGLRISERRNLAVQHKPAPLVSRDLIVGIKERVDSSGKVMRNLDEQDVRKKLRYLIDSGARAIAVALLWSFANPEHEKRVREIIREEYKGYHVGYLPVVLSHEVVGKVGEYERTMTAILDAYLQQSINLELESTWDQLRDMGYSGTFLLTHNTGGSAEMFKTTASRTYNGGPISGLMGSFHLGRALGYKNVIAADVGGTSF
;
A
#
# COMPACT_ATOMS: atom_id res chain seq x y z
N ARG A 1 -8.20 2.23 -12.04
CA ARG A 1 -6.80 2.14 -12.55
C ARG A 1 -5.88 2.95 -11.63
N LEU A 2 -4.71 2.43 -11.34
CA LEU A 2 -3.70 3.03 -10.48
C LEU A 2 -2.48 3.46 -11.32
N GLY A 3 -1.98 4.68 -11.11
CA GLY A 3 -0.71 5.16 -11.64
C GLY A 3 0.40 5.01 -10.60
N LEU A 4 1.61 4.71 -11.05
CA LEU A 4 2.82 4.68 -10.22
C LEU A 4 3.83 5.70 -10.72
N MET A 5 4.30 6.55 -9.81
CA MET A 5 5.46 7.41 -9.99
C MET A 5 6.63 6.85 -9.20
N THR A 6 7.71 6.51 -9.87
CA THR A 6 8.95 6.00 -9.26
C THR A 6 10.16 6.81 -9.71
N THR A 7 11.35 6.55 -9.19
CA THR A 7 12.58 7.17 -9.68
C THR A 7 12.89 6.73 -11.10
N GLU A 8 13.30 7.65 -11.97
CA GLU A 8 13.69 7.38 -13.35
C GLU A 8 14.74 6.25 -13.43
N GLY A 9 14.49 5.26 -14.31
CA GLY A 9 15.30 4.07 -14.47
C GLY A 9 14.88 2.88 -13.55
N HIS A 10 13.85 3.04 -12.71
CA HIS A 10 13.33 1.99 -11.83
C HIS A 10 11.89 1.58 -12.15
N GLU A 11 11.39 1.94 -13.32
CA GLU A 11 10.01 1.68 -13.76
C GLU A 11 9.71 0.18 -13.88
N GLU A 12 10.73 -0.62 -14.16
CA GLU A 12 10.59 -2.07 -14.34
C GLU A 12 10.69 -2.87 -13.02
N ALA A 13 11.08 -2.23 -11.91
CA ALA A 13 11.38 -2.92 -10.66
C ALA A 13 10.22 -3.78 -10.16
N ILE A 14 8.97 -3.25 -10.19
CA ILE A 14 7.79 -4.00 -9.76
C ILE A 14 7.33 -5.04 -10.80
N LEU A 15 7.64 -4.81 -12.08
CA LEU A 15 7.26 -5.72 -13.16
C LEU A 15 8.21 -6.92 -13.25
N ILE A 16 9.49 -6.71 -12.96
CA ILE A 16 10.47 -7.79 -12.84
C ILE A 16 10.11 -8.64 -11.63
N GLY A 17 9.72 -7.99 -10.53
CA GLY A 17 9.38 -8.65 -9.28
C GLY A 17 10.58 -9.39 -8.69
N ARG A 18 10.28 -10.33 -7.78
CA ARG A 18 11.26 -11.28 -7.27
C ARG A 18 11.09 -12.60 -7.98
N GLY A 19 12.16 -13.17 -8.51
CA GLY A 19 12.14 -14.45 -9.22
C GLY A 19 11.48 -15.59 -8.43
N ALA A 20 11.55 -15.55 -7.10
CA ALA A 20 10.87 -16.52 -6.23
C ALA A 20 9.35 -16.52 -6.42
N GLN A 21 8.74 -15.37 -6.71
CA GLN A 21 7.29 -15.26 -6.91
C GLN A 21 6.79 -16.00 -8.16
N TRP A 22 7.65 -16.23 -9.14
CA TRP A 22 7.30 -17.00 -10.35
C TRP A 22 7.07 -18.48 -10.06
N CYS A 23 7.54 -18.93 -8.89
CA CYS A 23 7.41 -20.30 -8.42
C CYS A 23 6.34 -20.47 -7.34
N ASP A 24 5.59 -19.41 -7.02
CA ASP A 24 4.54 -19.47 -6.00
C ASP A 24 3.44 -20.46 -6.43
N GLY A 25 3.04 -21.34 -5.50
CA GLY A 25 2.09 -22.39 -5.77
C GLY A 25 2.64 -23.63 -6.49
N LEU A 26 3.88 -23.61 -6.99
CA LEU A 26 4.51 -24.75 -7.65
C LEU A 26 5.10 -25.73 -6.64
N ARG A 27 5.00 -27.04 -6.94
CA ARG A 27 5.69 -28.08 -6.19
C ARG A 27 7.20 -27.93 -6.30
N ILE A 28 7.96 -28.41 -5.32
CA ILE A 28 9.43 -28.30 -5.31
C ILE A 28 10.05 -28.89 -6.57
N SER A 29 9.52 -30.01 -7.08
CA SER A 29 9.95 -30.65 -8.32
C SER A 29 9.72 -29.80 -9.59
N GLU A 30 8.74 -28.90 -9.55
CA GLU A 30 8.32 -28.06 -10.68
C GLU A 30 9.06 -26.71 -10.69
N ARG A 31 9.59 -26.26 -9.54
CA ARG A 31 10.24 -24.93 -9.40
C ARG A 31 11.46 -24.73 -10.31
N ARG A 32 12.07 -25.79 -10.82
CA ARG A 32 13.18 -25.73 -11.78
C ARG A 32 12.74 -25.81 -13.24
N ASN A 33 11.46 -26.04 -13.48
CA ASN A 33 10.91 -26.11 -14.83
C ASN A 33 10.38 -24.74 -15.25
N LEU A 34 11.14 -24.01 -16.06
CA LEU A 34 10.78 -22.68 -16.55
C LEU A 34 9.47 -22.66 -17.36
N ALA A 35 9.08 -23.79 -17.96
CA ALA A 35 7.88 -23.85 -18.77
C ALA A 35 6.57 -23.77 -17.94
N VAL A 36 6.63 -24.06 -16.65
CA VAL A 36 5.47 -23.99 -15.74
C VAL A 36 5.50 -22.79 -14.79
N GLN A 37 6.58 -22.00 -14.86
CA GLN A 37 6.68 -20.76 -14.09
C GLN A 37 5.87 -19.67 -14.77
N HIS A 38 5.09 -18.94 -13.97
CA HIS A 38 4.29 -17.83 -14.46
C HIS A 38 4.59 -16.55 -13.68
N LYS A 39 4.90 -15.50 -14.42
CA LYS A 39 5.02 -14.17 -13.83
C LYS A 39 3.64 -13.70 -13.38
N PRO A 40 3.46 -13.28 -12.13
CA PRO A 40 2.19 -12.71 -11.67
C PRO A 40 1.77 -11.53 -12.54
N ALA A 41 0.48 -11.40 -12.80
CA ALA A 41 -0.04 -10.22 -13.47
C ALA A 41 0.20 -8.98 -12.59
N PRO A 42 0.78 -7.91 -13.14
CA PRO A 42 1.07 -6.72 -12.35
C PRO A 42 -0.21 -5.98 -11.98
N LEU A 43 -0.28 -5.44 -10.75
CA LEU A 43 -1.39 -4.60 -10.29
C LEU A 43 -1.43 -3.24 -11.01
N VAL A 44 -0.27 -2.76 -11.45
CA VAL A 44 -0.14 -1.54 -12.24
C VAL A 44 0.41 -1.93 -13.60
N SER A 45 -0.32 -1.62 -14.66
CA SER A 45 0.13 -1.89 -16.04
C SER A 45 1.32 -0.99 -16.40
N ARG A 46 2.20 -1.47 -17.29
CA ARG A 46 3.45 -0.79 -17.65
C ARG A 46 3.24 0.64 -18.14
N ASP A 47 2.19 0.88 -18.89
CA ASP A 47 1.79 2.20 -19.40
C ASP A 47 1.39 3.20 -18.32
N LEU A 48 1.05 2.73 -17.13
CA LEU A 48 0.73 3.55 -15.97
C LEU A 48 1.89 3.66 -14.95
N ILE A 49 3.10 3.27 -15.32
CA ILE A 49 4.31 3.42 -14.52
C ILE A 49 5.22 4.44 -15.18
N VAL A 50 5.54 5.51 -14.46
CA VAL A 50 6.40 6.58 -14.94
C VAL A 50 7.57 6.84 -13.99
N GLY A 51 8.76 7.05 -14.58
CA GLY A 51 9.95 7.44 -13.85
C GLY A 51 10.04 8.96 -13.72
N ILE A 52 10.32 9.47 -12.52
CA ILE A 52 10.49 10.89 -12.20
C ILE A 52 11.97 11.23 -12.15
N LYS A 53 12.33 12.34 -12.77
CA LYS A 53 13.70 12.86 -12.76
C LYS A 53 14.05 13.43 -11.39
N GLU A 54 14.62 12.59 -10.56
CA GLU A 54 15.12 12.91 -9.21
C GLU A 54 16.14 11.86 -8.78
N ARG A 55 16.90 12.08 -7.71
CA ARG A 55 17.70 11.05 -7.07
C ARG A 55 18.07 11.42 -5.64
N VAL A 56 17.80 10.51 -4.72
CA VAL A 56 18.30 10.49 -3.35
C VAL A 56 19.20 9.27 -3.17
N ASP A 57 20.28 9.38 -2.42
CA ASP A 57 21.18 8.26 -2.10
C ASP A 57 20.81 7.56 -0.78
N SER A 58 21.54 6.51 -0.44
CA SER A 58 21.29 5.70 0.76
C SER A 58 21.48 6.46 2.09
N SER A 59 22.17 7.58 2.07
CA SER A 59 22.34 8.46 3.25
C SER A 59 21.24 9.51 3.38
N GLY A 60 20.32 9.58 2.42
CA GLY A 60 19.29 10.62 2.35
C GLY A 60 19.75 11.92 1.68
N LYS A 61 20.97 11.95 1.10
CA LYS A 61 21.47 13.12 0.39
C LYS A 61 20.84 13.21 -1.00
N VAL A 62 20.39 14.41 -1.36
CA VAL A 62 19.87 14.69 -2.69
C VAL A 62 21.05 14.74 -3.69
N MET A 63 21.07 13.79 -4.62
CA MET A 63 22.05 13.73 -5.71
C MET A 63 21.57 14.43 -6.97
N ARG A 64 20.26 14.45 -7.18
CA ARG A 64 19.57 15.17 -8.26
C ARG A 64 18.28 15.73 -7.73
N ASN A 65 18.10 17.03 -7.88
CA ASN A 65 16.87 17.70 -7.47
C ASN A 65 15.66 17.18 -8.25
N LEU A 66 14.51 17.25 -7.63
CA LEU A 66 13.23 16.91 -8.27
C LEU A 66 12.95 17.88 -9.43
N ASP A 67 12.72 17.33 -10.62
CA ASP A 67 12.26 18.09 -11.77
C ASP A 67 10.73 18.23 -11.72
N GLU A 68 10.24 19.35 -11.19
CA GLU A 68 8.80 19.59 -11.01
C GLU A 68 8.04 19.66 -12.35
N GLN A 69 8.68 20.10 -13.42
CA GLN A 69 8.05 20.14 -14.74
C GLN A 69 7.87 18.73 -15.30
N ASP A 70 8.86 17.86 -15.08
CA ASP A 70 8.75 16.43 -15.43
C ASP A 70 7.62 15.76 -14.64
N VAL A 71 7.50 16.06 -13.34
CA VAL A 71 6.39 15.56 -12.49
C VAL A 71 5.03 15.98 -13.09
N ARG A 72 4.83 17.28 -13.38
CA ARG A 72 3.56 17.77 -13.95
C ARG A 72 3.24 17.11 -15.30
N LYS A 73 4.23 16.96 -16.18
CA LYS A 73 4.08 16.29 -17.46
C LYS A 73 3.67 14.82 -17.30
N LYS A 74 4.36 14.09 -16.42
CA LYS A 74 4.10 12.67 -16.14
C LYS A 74 2.75 12.46 -15.43
N LEU A 75 2.38 13.37 -14.53
CA LEU A 75 1.07 13.36 -13.90
C LEU A 75 -0.04 13.49 -14.93
N ARG A 76 0.06 14.48 -15.83
CA ARG A 76 -0.92 14.67 -16.91
C ARG A 76 -1.03 13.40 -17.75
N TYR A 77 0.10 12.82 -18.14
CA TYR A 77 0.11 11.56 -18.90
C TYR A 77 -0.65 10.44 -18.18
N LEU A 78 -0.41 10.24 -16.89
CA LEU A 78 -1.10 9.21 -16.10
C LEU A 78 -2.62 9.44 -16.06
N ILE A 79 -3.04 10.67 -15.83
CA ILE A 79 -4.47 11.02 -15.78
C ILE A 79 -5.15 10.81 -17.15
N ASP A 80 -4.52 11.28 -18.23
CA ASP A 80 -5.02 11.11 -19.58
C ASP A 80 -5.07 9.62 -19.99
N SER A 81 -4.17 8.79 -19.44
CA SER A 81 -4.17 7.32 -19.57
C SER A 81 -5.19 6.62 -18.65
N GLY A 82 -5.96 7.37 -17.88
CA GLY A 82 -7.08 6.89 -17.07
C GLY A 82 -6.73 6.47 -15.64
N ALA A 83 -5.60 6.91 -15.08
CA ALA A 83 -5.32 6.72 -13.66
C ALA A 83 -6.36 7.45 -12.79
N ARG A 84 -6.78 6.80 -11.70
CA ARG A 84 -7.77 7.30 -10.73
C ARG A 84 -7.22 7.42 -9.31
N ALA A 85 -6.01 6.93 -9.09
CA ALA A 85 -5.21 7.09 -7.88
C ALA A 85 -3.74 7.06 -8.26
N ILE A 86 -2.88 7.66 -7.45
CA ILE A 86 -1.43 7.70 -7.69
C ILE A 86 -0.70 7.14 -6.47
N ALA A 87 0.14 6.15 -6.69
CA ALA A 87 1.16 5.75 -5.75
C ALA A 87 2.48 6.45 -6.12
N VAL A 88 3.18 7.01 -5.14
CA VAL A 88 4.49 7.62 -5.30
C VAL A 88 5.48 6.82 -4.48
N ALA A 89 6.47 6.23 -5.14
CA ALA A 89 7.48 5.38 -4.49
C ALA A 89 8.86 5.68 -5.08
N LEU A 90 9.54 6.64 -4.47
CA LEU A 90 10.87 7.07 -4.88
C LEU A 90 11.95 6.33 -4.09
N LEU A 91 13.11 6.16 -4.71
CA LEU A 91 14.24 5.51 -4.05
C LEU A 91 14.68 6.30 -2.82
N TRP A 92 14.98 5.57 -1.74
CA TRP A 92 15.45 6.10 -0.46
C TRP A 92 14.53 7.14 0.20
N SER A 93 13.26 7.20 -0.20
CA SER A 93 12.27 8.14 0.37
C SER A 93 12.04 7.94 1.87
N PHE A 94 12.33 6.77 2.42
CA PHE A 94 12.29 6.53 3.86
C PHE A 94 13.45 7.22 4.61
N ALA A 95 14.58 7.48 3.94
CA ALA A 95 15.71 8.24 4.50
C ALA A 95 15.54 9.75 4.29
N ASN A 96 14.96 10.15 3.13
CA ASN A 96 14.63 11.54 2.84
C ASN A 96 13.32 11.62 2.04
N PRO A 97 12.20 11.98 2.68
CA PRO A 97 10.87 11.97 2.06
C PRO A 97 10.53 13.24 1.26
N GLU A 98 11.42 14.24 1.21
CA GLU A 98 11.09 15.58 0.69
C GLU A 98 10.62 15.54 -0.77
N HIS A 99 11.22 14.71 -1.62
CA HIS A 99 10.79 14.58 -3.01
C HIS A 99 9.39 13.97 -3.13
N GLU A 100 9.07 12.91 -2.36
CA GLU A 100 7.70 12.34 -2.36
C GLU A 100 6.67 13.34 -1.85
N LYS A 101 6.97 14.07 -0.78
CA LYS A 101 6.10 15.14 -0.26
C LYS A 101 5.86 16.21 -1.31
N ARG A 102 6.94 16.67 -1.97
CA ARG A 102 6.84 17.69 -3.02
C ARG A 102 6.01 17.20 -4.22
N VAL A 103 6.15 15.94 -4.63
CA VAL A 103 5.30 15.33 -5.67
C VAL A 103 3.82 15.40 -5.26
N ARG A 104 3.49 15.04 -4.02
CA ARG A 104 2.10 15.15 -3.53
C ARG A 104 1.58 16.58 -3.54
N GLU A 105 2.40 17.56 -3.16
CA GLU A 105 2.02 18.97 -3.23
C GLU A 105 1.71 19.39 -4.66
N ILE A 106 2.58 19.04 -5.63
CA ILE A 106 2.35 19.31 -7.05
C ILE A 106 1.04 18.67 -7.53
N ILE A 107 0.76 17.43 -7.14
CA ILE A 107 -0.51 16.76 -7.47
C ILE A 107 -1.69 17.56 -6.90
N ARG A 108 -1.60 18.04 -5.66
CA ARG A 108 -2.65 18.84 -5.01
C ARG A 108 -2.78 20.25 -5.59
N GLU A 109 -1.71 20.83 -6.12
CA GLU A 109 -1.75 22.11 -6.85
C GLU A 109 -2.56 21.97 -8.15
N GLU A 110 -2.35 20.86 -8.90
CA GLU A 110 -3.03 20.60 -10.18
C GLU A 110 -4.47 20.05 -9.99
N TYR A 111 -4.65 19.15 -9.03
CA TYR A 111 -5.91 18.43 -8.75
C TYR A 111 -6.34 18.66 -7.30
N LYS A 112 -6.97 19.81 -7.07
CA LYS A 112 -7.39 20.23 -5.72
C LYS A 112 -8.45 19.30 -5.15
N GLY A 113 -8.33 18.98 -3.86
CA GLY A 113 -9.18 17.98 -3.17
C GLY A 113 -10.67 18.31 -3.11
N TYR A 114 -11.07 19.57 -3.35
CA TYR A 114 -12.47 19.99 -3.42
C TYR A 114 -13.11 19.87 -4.82
N HIS A 115 -12.33 19.46 -5.81
CA HIS A 115 -12.88 19.18 -7.14
C HIS A 115 -13.59 17.82 -7.16
N VAL A 116 -14.63 17.68 -7.99
CA VAL A 116 -15.38 16.42 -8.15
C VAL A 116 -14.48 15.22 -8.48
N GLY A 117 -13.38 15.47 -9.18
CA GLY A 117 -12.38 14.45 -9.52
C GLY A 117 -11.25 14.37 -8.52
N TYR A 118 -11.51 14.28 -7.21
CA TYR A 118 -10.45 14.06 -6.23
C TYR A 118 -9.55 12.89 -6.58
N LEU A 119 -8.24 13.11 -6.54
CA LEU A 119 -7.22 12.13 -6.89
C LEU A 119 -6.49 11.66 -5.61
N PRO A 120 -6.77 10.44 -5.13
CA PRO A 120 -6.03 9.85 -4.01
C PRO A 120 -4.55 9.71 -4.32
N VAL A 121 -3.69 10.08 -3.36
CA VAL A 121 -2.23 10.00 -3.47
C VAL A 121 -1.67 9.30 -2.26
N VAL A 122 -0.96 8.22 -2.49
CA VAL A 122 -0.28 7.43 -1.45
C VAL A 122 1.23 7.59 -1.61
N LEU A 123 1.92 8.00 -0.54
CA LEU A 123 3.37 8.11 -0.49
C LEU A 123 3.98 6.89 0.19
N SER A 124 4.98 6.29 -0.43
CA SER A 124 5.55 5.02 0.03
C SER A 124 6.17 5.11 1.43
N HIS A 125 6.83 6.22 1.77
CA HIS A 125 7.46 6.42 3.07
C HIS A 125 6.45 6.56 4.23
N GLU A 126 5.21 7.00 3.95
CA GLU A 126 4.15 7.09 4.96
C GLU A 126 3.53 5.72 5.27
N VAL A 127 3.47 4.85 4.27
CA VAL A 127 2.91 3.50 4.42
C VAL A 127 3.93 2.55 5.03
N VAL A 128 5.16 2.57 4.54
CA VAL A 128 6.27 1.72 5.00
C VAL A 128 7.58 2.51 5.06
N GLY A 129 7.96 2.98 6.22
CA GLY A 129 9.21 3.71 6.45
C GLY A 129 10.44 2.78 6.62
N LYS A 130 10.66 1.81 5.74
CA LYS A 130 11.72 0.80 5.85
C LYS A 130 12.52 0.65 4.55
N VAL A 131 13.74 0.11 4.70
CA VAL A 131 14.54 -0.42 3.59
C VAL A 131 13.76 -1.50 2.85
N GLY A 132 13.98 -1.62 1.53
CA GLY A 132 13.32 -2.59 0.65
C GLY A 132 12.35 -1.87 -0.27
N GLU A 133 12.87 -1.35 -1.39
CA GLU A 133 12.07 -0.57 -2.33
C GLU A 133 10.95 -1.36 -2.98
N TYR A 134 11.19 -2.63 -3.26
CA TYR A 134 10.17 -3.50 -3.87
C TYR A 134 8.97 -3.64 -2.92
N GLU A 135 9.21 -4.06 -1.67
CA GLU A 135 8.16 -4.24 -0.67
C GLU A 135 7.44 -2.93 -0.35
N ARG A 136 8.20 -1.83 -0.23
CA ARG A 136 7.64 -0.51 0.03
C ARG A 136 6.75 -0.05 -1.11
N THR A 137 7.22 -0.20 -2.36
CA THR A 137 6.45 0.16 -3.56
C THR A 137 5.20 -0.70 -3.69
N MET A 138 5.31 -2.02 -3.51
CA MET A 138 4.17 -2.92 -3.58
C MET A 138 3.14 -2.63 -2.48
N THR A 139 3.58 -2.29 -1.26
CA THR A 139 2.65 -1.92 -0.18
C THR A 139 1.93 -0.61 -0.49
N ALA A 140 2.64 0.39 -1.03
CA ALA A 140 2.02 1.65 -1.45
C ALA A 140 1.01 1.44 -2.60
N ILE A 141 1.30 0.56 -3.55
CA ILE A 141 0.40 0.17 -4.63
C ILE A 141 -0.85 -0.50 -4.07
N LEU A 142 -0.69 -1.47 -3.17
CA LEU A 142 -1.81 -2.17 -2.55
C LEU A 142 -2.68 -1.22 -1.73
N ASP A 143 -2.05 -0.32 -0.95
CA ASP A 143 -2.77 0.69 -0.16
C ASP A 143 -3.61 1.60 -1.07
N ALA A 144 -3.00 2.15 -2.13
CA ALA A 144 -3.69 3.01 -3.08
C ALA A 144 -4.79 2.28 -3.88
N TYR A 145 -4.59 0.99 -4.17
CA TYR A 145 -5.56 0.16 -4.87
C TYR A 145 -6.80 -0.14 -4.01
N LEU A 146 -6.59 -0.44 -2.73
CA LEU A 146 -7.64 -0.85 -1.81
C LEU A 146 -8.37 0.34 -1.18
N GLN A 147 -7.72 1.47 -1.04
CA GLN A 147 -8.20 2.61 -0.26
C GLN A 147 -9.62 3.03 -0.62
N GLN A 148 -9.92 3.15 -1.92
CA GLN A 148 -11.25 3.63 -2.36
C GLN A 148 -12.35 2.64 -1.99
N SER A 149 -12.15 1.34 -2.22
CA SER A 149 -13.16 0.31 -1.92
C SER A 149 -13.38 0.15 -0.43
N ILE A 150 -12.31 0.14 0.35
CA ILE A 150 -12.36 0.05 1.81
C ILE A 150 -13.04 1.28 2.41
N ASN A 151 -12.73 2.48 1.94
CA ASN A 151 -13.35 3.70 2.43
C ASN A 151 -14.87 3.68 2.22
N LEU A 152 -15.34 3.34 1.01
CA LEU A 152 -16.77 3.28 0.71
C LEU A 152 -17.51 2.27 1.60
N GLU A 153 -16.92 1.09 1.82
CA GLU A 153 -17.49 0.05 2.66
C GLU A 153 -17.55 0.49 4.14
N LEU A 154 -16.45 1.06 4.64
CA LEU A 154 -16.37 1.51 6.02
C LEU A 154 -17.26 2.72 6.29
N GLU A 155 -17.36 3.66 5.36
CA GLU A 155 -18.28 4.80 5.46
C GLU A 155 -19.73 4.31 5.51
N SER A 156 -20.12 3.39 4.63
CA SER A 156 -21.45 2.78 4.66
C SER A 156 -21.73 2.05 5.98
N THR A 157 -20.75 1.30 6.49
CA THR A 157 -20.87 0.63 7.79
C THR A 157 -20.99 1.64 8.92
N TRP A 158 -20.25 2.73 8.89
CA TRP A 158 -20.30 3.79 9.88
C TRP A 158 -21.66 4.47 9.91
N ASP A 159 -22.21 4.78 8.74
CA ASP A 159 -23.55 5.40 8.61
C ASP A 159 -24.63 4.49 9.17
N GLN A 160 -24.59 3.18 8.85
CA GLN A 160 -25.53 2.19 9.41
C GLN A 160 -25.43 2.11 10.94
N LEU A 161 -24.24 2.12 11.51
CA LEU A 161 -24.05 2.14 12.96
C LEU A 161 -24.65 3.40 13.60
N ARG A 162 -24.51 4.56 12.96
CA ARG A 162 -25.10 5.81 13.41
C ARG A 162 -26.63 5.79 13.36
N ASP A 163 -27.20 5.26 12.29
CA ASP A 163 -28.64 5.09 12.12
C ASP A 163 -29.23 4.15 13.20
N MET A 164 -28.45 3.15 13.63
CA MET A 164 -28.80 2.26 14.74
C MET A 164 -28.60 2.88 16.13
N GLY A 165 -28.17 4.16 16.21
CA GLY A 165 -27.98 4.88 17.46
C GLY A 165 -26.60 4.70 18.13
N TYR A 166 -25.63 4.07 17.45
CA TYR A 166 -24.27 3.96 17.99
C TYR A 166 -23.58 5.33 17.98
N SER A 167 -23.15 5.80 19.15
CA SER A 167 -22.48 7.09 19.34
C SER A 167 -20.98 7.00 19.66
N GLY A 168 -20.46 5.77 19.81
CA GLY A 168 -19.06 5.53 20.12
C GLY A 168 -18.10 5.76 18.95
N THR A 169 -16.81 5.56 19.22
CA THR A 169 -15.77 5.63 18.18
C THR A 169 -15.75 4.33 17.37
N PHE A 170 -15.67 4.45 16.05
CA PHE A 170 -15.50 3.29 15.19
C PHE A 170 -14.01 2.95 15.05
N LEU A 171 -13.61 1.87 15.70
CA LEU A 171 -12.22 1.38 15.73
C LEU A 171 -12.03 0.22 14.77
N LEU A 172 -10.93 0.25 14.04
CA LEU A 172 -10.47 -0.84 13.19
C LEU A 172 -9.25 -1.51 13.81
N THR A 173 -9.21 -2.83 13.76
CA THR A 173 -8.05 -3.60 14.21
C THR A 173 -7.00 -3.68 13.11
N HIS A 174 -5.75 -3.55 13.51
CA HIS A 174 -4.61 -3.53 12.60
C HIS A 174 -3.85 -4.86 12.63
N ASN A 175 -3.14 -5.13 11.55
CA ASN A 175 -2.21 -6.26 11.43
C ASN A 175 -1.00 -6.18 12.40
N THR A 176 -0.87 -5.10 13.15
CA THR A 176 0.12 -4.94 14.22
C THR A 176 -0.39 -5.38 15.61
N GLY A 177 -1.65 -5.82 15.69
CA GLY A 177 -2.30 -6.20 16.95
C GLY A 177 -2.90 -5.02 17.75
N GLY A 178 -2.75 -3.80 17.26
CA GLY A 178 -3.39 -2.61 17.82
C GLY A 178 -4.70 -2.28 17.11
N SER A 179 -5.33 -1.18 17.51
CA SER A 179 -6.51 -0.60 16.87
C SER A 179 -6.39 0.90 16.74
N ALA A 180 -7.04 1.47 15.73
CA ALA A 180 -7.14 2.91 15.56
C ALA A 180 -8.52 3.29 15.01
N GLU A 181 -8.85 4.55 15.18
CA GLU A 181 -10.02 5.16 14.59
C GLU A 181 -10.01 5.02 13.06
N MET A 182 -11.17 4.78 12.45
CA MET A 182 -11.33 4.58 11.01
C MET A 182 -10.57 5.63 10.18
N PHE A 183 -10.75 6.91 10.47
CA PHE A 183 -10.12 8.01 9.72
C PHE A 183 -8.61 8.17 9.95
N LYS A 184 -8.01 7.36 10.84
CA LYS A 184 -6.57 7.32 11.13
C LYS A 184 -5.94 6.01 10.67
N THR A 185 -6.67 5.20 9.91
CA THR A 185 -6.26 3.88 9.44
C THR A 185 -5.97 3.91 7.95
N THR A 186 -4.91 3.26 7.52
CA THR A 186 -4.62 3.01 6.09
C THR A 186 -5.12 1.64 5.68
N ALA A 187 -5.48 1.47 4.41
CA ALA A 187 -6.02 0.21 3.90
C ALA A 187 -5.07 -0.98 4.15
N SER A 188 -3.77 -0.79 3.96
CA SER A 188 -2.75 -1.83 4.18
C SER A 188 -2.66 -2.31 5.64
N ARG A 189 -3.06 -1.50 6.61
CA ARG A 189 -3.05 -1.86 8.04
C ARG A 189 -4.22 -2.74 8.44
N THR A 190 -5.30 -2.78 7.67
CA THR A 190 -6.46 -3.63 7.95
C THR A 190 -6.27 -5.08 7.50
N TYR A 191 -5.28 -5.34 6.64
CA TYR A 191 -4.98 -6.69 6.18
C TYR A 191 -4.68 -7.63 7.35
N ASN A 192 -5.35 -8.78 7.40
CA ASN A 192 -5.27 -9.74 8.50
C ASN A 192 -5.59 -9.17 9.90
N GLY A 193 -6.28 -8.05 10.01
CA GLY A 193 -6.67 -7.47 11.31
C GLY A 193 -7.50 -8.43 12.15
N GLY A 194 -8.45 -9.16 11.55
CA GLY A 194 -9.28 -10.17 12.24
C GLY A 194 -8.46 -11.30 12.86
N PRO A 195 -7.70 -12.10 12.08
CA PRO A 195 -6.84 -13.17 12.61
C PRO A 195 -5.86 -12.68 13.68
N ILE A 196 -5.23 -11.52 13.48
CA ILE A 196 -4.29 -10.95 14.47
C ILE A 196 -5.02 -10.57 15.77
N SER A 197 -6.23 -10.01 15.68
CA SER A 197 -7.05 -9.69 16.86
C SER A 197 -7.43 -10.95 17.63
N GLY A 198 -7.82 -12.02 16.93
CA GLY A 198 -8.11 -13.33 17.53
C GLY A 198 -6.90 -13.89 18.28
N LEU A 199 -5.71 -13.80 17.66
CA LEU A 199 -4.45 -14.21 18.27
C LEU A 199 -4.15 -13.40 19.55
N MET A 200 -4.28 -12.07 19.48
CA MET A 200 -4.05 -11.19 20.64
C MET A 200 -5.04 -11.44 21.76
N GLY A 201 -6.32 -11.67 21.43
CA GLY A 201 -7.35 -12.04 22.40
C GLY A 201 -7.05 -13.37 23.08
N SER A 202 -6.68 -14.39 22.31
CA SER A 202 -6.28 -15.72 22.82
C SER A 202 -5.06 -15.62 23.74
N PHE A 203 -4.06 -14.83 23.38
CA PHE A 203 -2.89 -14.59 24.21
C PHE A 203 -3.26 -13.91 25.53
N HIS A 204 -4.10 -12.87 25.50
CA HIS A 204 -4.55 -12.16 26.70
C HIS A 204 -5.34 -13.09 27.64
N LEU A 205 -6.29 -13.84 27.10
CA LEU A 205 -7.09 -14.79 27.86
C LEU A 205 -6.22 -15.90 28.48
N GLY A 206 -5.29 -16.47 27.71
CA GLY A 206 -4.38 -17.49 28.19
C GLY A 206 -3.53 -16.99 29.36
N ARG A 207 -3.01 -15.78 29.28
CA ARG A 207 -2.27 -15.15 30.39
C ARG A 207 -3.14 -14.92 31.61
N ALA A 208 -4.36 -14.43 31.42
CA ALA A 208 -5.31 -14.23 32.52
C ALA A 208 -5.65 -15.53 33.25
N LEU A 209 -5.68 -16.65 32.54
CA LEU A 209 -5.90 -18.00 33.08
C LEU A 209 -4.62 -18.69 33.59
N GLY A 210 -3.47 -18.02 33.55
CA GLY A 210 -2.20 -18.55 34.05
C GLY A 210 -1.44 -19.50 33.13
N TYR A 211 -1.86 -19.63 31.88
CA TYR A 211 -1.16 -20.45 30.87
C TYR A 211 0.08 -19.72 30.34
N LYS A 212 1.21 -20.43 30.27
CA LYS A 212 2.47 -19.92 29.69
C LYS A 212 2.50 -20.05 28.16
N ASN A 213 1.90 -21.08 27.64
CA ASN A 213 1.86 -21.39 26.21
C ASN A 213 0.41 -21.50 25.75
N VAL A 214 0.08 -20.86 24.64
CA VAL A 214 -1.27 -20.83 24.05
C VAL A 214 -1.16 -21.12 22.57
N ILE A 215 -1.98 -22.01 22.06
CA ILE A 215 -2.18 -22.25 20.65
C ILE A 215 -3.56 -21.69 20.29
N ALA A 216 -3.60 -20.71 19.39
CA ALA A 216 -4.83 -20.20 18.82
C ALA A 216 -5.10 -20.89 17.49
N ALA A 217 -6.31 -21.41 17.30
CA ALA A 217 -6.79 -21.94 16.02
C ALA A 217 -7.97 -21.08 15.54
N ASP A 218 -7.87 -20.61 14.33
CA ASP A 218 -8.90 -19.78 13.68
C ASP A 218 -9.45 -20.52 12.45
N VAL A 219 -10.68 -21.00 12.54
CA VAL A 219 -11.35 -21.74 11.47
C VAL A 219 -12.42 -20.87 10.86
N GLY A 220 -12.15 -20.34 9.68
CA GLY A 220 -13.09 -19.53 8.92
C GLY A 220 -13.79 -20.28 7.78
N GLY A 221 -14.59 -19.57 7.01
CA GLY A 221 -15.29 -20.13 5.84
C GLY A 221 -14.38 -20.44 4.65
N THR A 222 -13.17 -19.88 4.59
CA THR A 222 -12.24 -20.00 3.46
C THR A 222 -10.86 -20.51 3.84
N SER A 223 -10.48 -20.43 5.11
CA SER A 223 -9.12 -20.78 5.58
C SER A 223 -9.14 -21.29 7.02
N PHE A 224 -8.08 -22.03 7.33
CA PHE A 224 -7.78 -22.53 8.66
C PHE A 224 -6.42 -21.97 9.09
#